data_429a8c6c0175ff320e9e53a0cebebb2e
#
_entry.id   429a8c6c0175ff320e9e53a0cebebb2e
#
_cell.length_a   1.000
_cell.length_b   1.000
_cell.length_c   1.000
_cell.angle_alpha   90.00
_cell.angle_beta   90.00
_cell.angle_gamma   90.00
#
_symmetry.space_group_name_H-M   'P 1'
#
loop_
_entity.id
_entity.type
_entity.pdbx_description
1 polymer ?
#
loop_
_entity_poly.entity_id
_entity_poly.type
_entity_poly.pdbx_seq_one_letter_code
_entity_poly.pdbx_strand_id
1 'polypeptide(L)' 'LIEEDFEGVIKSLITLSDQMGNNLLMNEAMLYYQRWQELQRLSEPNTPDAERLKLQLRQGLWQITEQLPA' A
#
# COMPACT_ATOMS: atom_id res chain seq x y z
N LEU A 1 9.07 -17.94 -3.42
CA LEU A 1 9.52 -16.63 -3.81
C LEU A 1 8.42 -15.63 -3.74
N ILE A 2 8.65 -14.61 -2.97
CA ILE A 2 7.60 -13.64 -2.72
C ILE A 2 7.97 -12.34 -3.40
N GLU A 3 7.17 -11.97 -4.36
CA GLU A 3 7.25 -10.65 -4.90
C GLU A 3 6.33 -9.76 -4.11
N GLU A 4 6.76 -8.54 -3.90
CA GLU A 4 5.97 -7.60 -3.15
C GLU A 4 4.81 -7.14 -4.02
N ASP A 5 3.65 -7.73 -3.76
CA ASP A 5 2.45 -7.43 -4.52
C ASP A 5 1.70 -6.29 -3.83
N PHE A 6 2.28 -5.09 -3.92
CA PHE A 6 1.67 -3.92 -3.30
C PHE A 6 0.29 -3.64 -3.87
N GLU A 7 0.15 -3.81 -5.18
CA GLU A 7 -1.13 -3.53 -5.81
C GLU A 7 -2.23 -4.43 -5.27
N GLY A 8 -1.95 -5.74 -5.19
CA GLY A 8 -2.92 -6.69 -4.69
C GLY A 8 -3.28 -6.43 -3.24
N VAL A 9 -2.28 -6.12 -2.42
CA VAL A 9 -2.52 -5.83 -1.01
C VAL A 9 -3.37 -4.56 -0.86
N ILE A 10 -3.04 -3.51 -1.60
CA ILE A 10 -3.78 -2.26 -1.51
C ILE A 10 -5.22 -2.46 -1.96
N LYS A 11 -5.44 -3.17 -3.05
CA LYS A 11 -6.79 -3.43 -3.53
C LYS A 11 -7.58 -4.25 -2.53
N SER A 12 -6.93 -5.22 -1.90
CA SER A 12 -7.59 -6.01 -0.86
C SER A 12 -7.98 -5.15 0.32
N LEU A 13 -7.12 -4.20 0.70
CA LEU A 13 -7.44 -3.30 1.80
C LEU A 13 -8.62 -2.40 1.46
N ILE A 14 -8.69 -1.92 0.23
CA ILE A 14 -9.79 -1.08 -0.20
C ILE A 14 -11.10 -1.87 -0.14
N THR A 15 -11.08 -3.08 -0.65
CA THR A 15 -12.27 -3.94 -0.63
C THR A 15 -12.70 -4.23 0.81
N LEU A 16 -11.75 -4.56 1.66
CA LEU A 16 -12.04 -4.89 3.04
C LEU A 16 -12.61 -3.68 3.79
N SER A 17 -12.00 -2.52 3.60
CA SER A 17 -12.48 -1.32 4.26
C SER A 17 -13.88 -0.94 3.79
N ASP A 18 -14.19 -1.17 2.51
CA ASP A 18 -15.53 -0.94 2.00
C ASP A 18 -16.53 -1.88 2.66
N GLN A 19 -16.17 -3.14 2.78
CA GLN A 19 -17.05 -4.14 3.41
C GLN A 19 -17.28 -3.84 4.89
N MET A 20 -16.26 -3.34 5.56
CA MET A 20 -16.36 -3.02 6.98
C MET A 20 -16.98 -1.65 7.24
N GLY A 21 -17.09 -0.83 6.21
CA GLY A 21 -17.55 0.53 6.39
C GLY A 21 -16.57 1.40 7.15
N ASN A 22 -15.28 1.06 7.07
CA ASN A 22 -14.25 1.77 7.82
C ASN A 22 -13.63 2.86 6.95
N ASN A 23 -14.11 4.09 7.13
CA ASN A 23 -13.66 5.19 6.30
C ASN A 23 -12.19 5.55 6.52
N LEU A 24 -11.70 5.41 7.74
CA LEU A 24 -10.30 5.72 8.02
C LEU A 24 -9.38 4.75 7.29
N LEU A 25 -9.72 3.48 7.33
CA LEU A 25 -8.94 2.48 6.63
C LEU A 25 -9.01 2.69 5.12
N MET A 26 -10.19 3.04 4.62
CA MET A 26 -10.36 3.33 3.21
C MET A 26 -9.46 4.49 2.77
N ASN A 27 -9.44 5.57 3.54
CA ASN A 27 -8.61 6.73 3.22
C ASN A 27 -7.14 6.37 3.20
N GLU A 28 -6.70 5.58 4.15
CA GLU A 28 -5.31 5.16 4.19
C GLU A 28 -4.95 4.29 3.01
N ALA A 29 -5.84 3.36 2.68
CA ALA A 29 -5.60 2.47 1.55
C ALA A 29 -5.51 3.25 0.25
N MET A 30 -6.38 4.24 0.06
CA MET A 30 -6.33 5.07 -1.14
C MET A 30 -5.07 5.90 -1.20
N LEU A 31 -4.61 6.38 -0.05
CA LEU A 31 -3.37 7.13 -0.01
C LEU A 31 -2.18 6.27 -0.43
N TYR A 32 -2.13 5.03 0.04
CA TYR A 32 -1.07 4.12 -0.36
C TYR A 32 -1.18 3.76 -1.83
N TYR A 33 -2.39 3.67 -2.34
CA TYR A 33 -2.58 3.40 -3.76
C TYR A 33 -2.01 4.53 -4.62
N GLN A 34 -2.20 5.77 -4.20
CA GLN A 34 -1.63 6.91 -4.90
C GLN A 34 -0.11 6.86 -4.88
N ARG A 35 0.46 6.52 -3.73
CA ARG A 35 1.91 6.39 -3.62
C ARG A 35 2.45 5.27 -4.49
N TRP A 36 1.70 4.18 -4.56
CA TRP A 36 2.07 3.07 -5.43
C TRP A 36 2.09 3.50 -6.89
N GLN A 37 1.09 4.24 -7.32
CA GLN A 37 1.05 4.74 -8.69
C GLN A 37 2.21 5.68 -8.97
N GLU A 38 2.54 6.52 -8.01
CA GLU A 38 3.65 7.44 -8.16
C GLU A 38 4.97 6.68 -8.28
N LEU A 39 5.12 5.62 -7.52
CA LEU A 39 6.29 4.76 -7.62
C LEU A 39 6.43 4.18 -9.03
N GLN A 40 5.32 3.77 -9.61
CA GLN A 40 5.34 3.20 -10.95
C GLN A 40 5.66 4.23 -12.03
N ARG A 41 5.39 5.49 -11.75
CA ARG A 41 5.74 6.56 -12.69
C ARG A 41 7.22 6.80 -12.77
N LEU A 42 7.96 6.45 -11.74
CA LEU A 42 9.40 6.64 -11.75
C LEU A 42 10.01 5.74 -12.80
N SER A 43 10.75 6.35 -13.71
CA SER A 43 11.35 5.61 -14.81
C SER A 43 12.57 4.82 -14.37
N GLU A 44 13.13 5.14 -13.22
CA GLU A 44 14.28 4.44 -12.70
C GLU A 44 13.96 3.88 -11.31
N PRO A 45 13.51 2.62 -11.24
CA PRO A 45 13.11 2.03 -9.97
C PRO A 45 14.26 1.81 -9.00
N ASN A 46 15.50 1.98 -9.45
CA ASN A 46 16.68 1.76 -8.60
C ASN A 46 17.20 3.02 -7.96
N THR A 47 16.48 4.13 -8.09
CA THR A 47 16.92 5.37 -7.47
C THR A 47 16.68 5.32 -5.96
N PRO A 48 17.45 6.09 -5.18
CA PRO A 48 17.22 6.13 -3.72
C PRO A 48 15.80 6.57 -3.35
N ASP A 49 15.21 7.47 -4.14
CA ASP A 49 13.85 7.93 -3.87
C ASP A 49 12.84 6.81 -4.07
N ALA A 50 13.01 6.02 -5.11
CA ALA A 50 12.12 4.89 -5.36
C ALA A 50 12.24 3.86 -4.24
N GLU A 51 13.45 3.58 -3.80
CA GLU A 51 13.69 2.65 -2.71
C GLU A 51 13.03 3.12 -1.42
N ARG A 52 13.14 4.41 -1.13
CA ARG A 52 12.55 4.97 0.07
C ARG A 52 11.03 4.89 0.03
N LEU A 53 10.44 5.23 -1.09
CA LEU A 53 8.99 5.18 -1.25
C LEU A 53 8.47 3.75 -1.12
N LYS A 54 9.20 2.82 -1.72
CA LYS A 54 8.84 1.42 -1.63
C LYS A 54 8.89 0.93 -0.19
N LEU A 55 9.90 1.34 0.55
CA LEU A 55 10.04 0.96 1.95
C LEU A 55 8.92 1.55 2.80
N GLN A 56 8.55 2.80 2.55
CA GLN A 56 7.45 3.44 3.25
C GLN A 56 6.14 2.72 3.00
N LEU A 57 5.88 2.34 1.76
CA LEU A 57 4.69 1.59 1.42
C LEU A 57 4.65 0.26 2.16
N ARG A 58 5.77 -0.44 2.13
CA ARG A 58 5.86 -1.75 2.77
C ARG A 58 5.58 -1.66 4.26
N GLN A 59 6.20 -0.70 4.94
CA GLN A 59 6.02 -0.54 6.37
C GLN A 59 4.59 -0.11 6.71
N GLY A 60 4.04 0.82 5.93
CA GLY A 60 2.69 1.28 6.17
C GLY A 60 1.67 0.18 5.99
N LEU A 61 1.79 -0.57 4.91
CA LEU A 61 0.87 -1.67 4.65
C LEU A 61 0.99 -2.76 5.71
N TRP A 62 2.21 -3.03 6.15
CA TRP A 62 2.44 -4.00 7.20
C TRP A 62 1.73 -3.60 8.49
N GLN A 63 1.87 -2.32 8.88
CA GLN A 63 1.23 -1.84 10.09
C GLN A 63 -0.29 -1.94 10.00
N ILE A 64 -0.85 -1.62 8.85
CA ILE A 64 -2.29 -1.70 8.67
C ILE A 64 -2.76 -3.14 8.81
N THR A 65 -2.06 -4.09 8.20
CA THR A 65 -2.47 -5.48 8.27
C THR A 65 -2.37 -6.03 9.69
N GLU A 66 -1.43 -5.51 10.48
CA GLU A 66 -1.32 -5.93 11.87
C GLU A 66 -2.47 -5.40 12.72
N GLN A 67 -3.04 -4.27 12.35
CA GLN A 67 -4.14 -3.70 13.10
C GLN A 67 -5.48 -4.32 12.75
N LEU A 68 -5.56 -5.03 11.65
CA LEU A 68 -6.80 -5.66 11.25
C LEU A 68 -7.12 -6.85 12.17
N PRO A 69 -8.39 -7.04 12.52
CA PRO A 69 -8.76 -8.20 13.31
C PRO A 69 -8.53 -9.48 12.52
N ALA A 70 -8.08 -10.47 13.22
CA ALA A 70 -7.77 -11.75 12.58
C ALA A 70 -9.04 -12.45 12.09
#